data_f75e34e1ebef54e6d9e16205e4eb0e2e
#
_entry.id   f75e34e1ebef54e6d9e16205e4eb0e2e
#
_cell.length_a   1.000
_cell.length_b   1.000
_cell.length_c   1.000
_cell.angle_alpha   90.00
_cell.angle_beta   90.00
_cell.angle_gamma   90.00
#
_symmetry.space_group_name_H-M   'P 1'
#
loop_
_entity.id
_entity.type
_entity.pdbx_description
1 polymer ?
#
loop_
_entity_poly.entity_id
_entity_poly.type
_entity_poly.pdbx_seq_one_letter_code
_entity_poly.pdbx_strand_id
1 'polypeptide(L)'
;MATSLLALLDDITTVLDDVAILAQAAAKKTSGVLGDDLALNADQVAGVRAERELPVVWAVAKGSFKNKAILVPSALALSAAAPWAVTPLLICGGLYLCYEGFEKLAHRLIHSPALDKKEHAALVKALADPAVDLVAFEKAKIAGAIRTDFILSAEIIAITLGVAAGASFFVRAGVLTAV
;
A
#
# COMPACT_ATOMS: atom_id res chain seq x y z
N MET A 1 16.84 41.09 -11.01
CA MET A 1 17.22 39.82 -10.39
C MET A 1 16.30 39.45 -9.22
N ALA A 2 15.88 40.36 -8.36
CA ALA A 2 14.95 40.08 -7.26
C ALA A 2 13.55 39.60 -7.73
N THR A 3 13.06 40.14 -8.84
CA THR A 3 11.77 39.71 -9.45
C THR A 3 11.76 38.27 -9.94
N SER A 4 12.90 37.76 -10.41
CA SER A 4 13.04 36.37 -10.84
C SER A 4 12.99 35.36 -9.67
N LEU A 5 13.56 35.72 -8.52
CA LEU A 5 13.55 34.88 -7.31
C LEU A 5 12.16 34.84 -6.67
N LEU A 6 11.48 35.98 -6.61
CA LEU A 6 10.11 36.07 -6.08
C LEU A 6 9.13 35.29 -6.98
N ALA A 7 9.25 35.37 -8.31
CA ALA A 7 8.45 34.60 -9.23
C ALA A 7 8.70 33.09 -9.05
N LEU A 8 9.95 32.67 -8.86
CA LEU A 8 10.27 31.25 -8.60
C LEU A 8 9.68 30.75 -7.28
N LEU A 9 9.71 31.59 -6.24
CA LEU A 9 9.10 31.25 -4.94
C LEU A 9 7.58 31.14 -5.06
N ASP A 10 6.94 32.02 -5.82
CA ASP A 10 5.50 31.98 -6.08
C ASP A 10 5.10 30.71 -6.85
N ASP A 11 5.86 30.36 -7.88
CA ASP A 11 5.66 29.11 -8.63
C ASP A 11 5.82 27.87 -7.74
N ILE A 12 6.84 27.85 -6.88
CA ILE A 12 7.05 26.74 -5.93
C ILE A 12 5.88 26.64 -4.95
N THR A 13 5.42 27.77 -4.41
CA THR A 13 4.29 27.82 -3.46
C THR A 13 3.03 27.27 -4.12
N THR A 14 2.73 27.68 -5.35
CA THR A 14 1.58 27.18 -6.12
C THR A 14 1.67 25.67 -6.31
N VAL A 15 2.83 25.14 -6.69
CA VAL A 15 3.03 23.68 -6.84
C VAL A 15 2.81 22.96 -5.51
N LEU A 16 3.30 23.49 -4.40
CA LEU A 16 3.12 22.90 -3.08
C LEU A 16 1.67 22.91 -2.62
N ASP A 17 0.93 23.98 -2.89
CA ASP A 17 -0.51 24.07 -2.59
C ASP A 17 -1.30 23.06 -3.40
N ASP A 18 -1.04 22.93 -4.70
CA ASP A 18 -1.66 21.92 -5.56
C ASP A 18 -1.35 20.50 -5.06
N VAL A 19 -0.10 20.22 -4.67
CA VAL A 19 0.30 18.94 -4.08
C VAL A 19 -0.46 18.67 -2.80
N ALA A 20 -0.58 19.64 -1.91
CA ALA A 20 -1.26 19.49 -0.62
C ALA A 20 -2.76 19.17 -0.82
N ILE A 21 -3.44 19.90 -1.72
CA ILE A 21 -4.86 19.70 -2.02
C ILE A 21 -5.09 18.30 -2.62
N LEU A 22 -4.29 17.91 -3.61
CA LEU A 22 -4.46 16.62 -4.28
C LEU A 22 -4.04 15.45 -3.38
N ALA A 23 -2.99 15.60 -2.57
CA ALA A 23 -2.59 14.59 -1.58
C ALA A 23 -3.70 14.38 -0.54
N GLN A 24 -4.31 15.46 -0.05
CA GLN A 24 -5.46 15.37 0.87
C GLN A 24 -6.66 14.67 0.21
N ALA A 25 -6.96 14.98 -1.05
CA ALA A 25 -8.02 14.31 -1.80
C ALA A 25 -7.73 12.82 -2.03
N ALA A 26 -6.49 12.46 -2.35
CA ALA A 26 -6.04 11.09 -2.48
C ALA A 26 -6.13 10.34 -1.14
N ALA A 27 -5.59 10.90 -0.06
CA ALA A 27 -5.65 10.32 1.28
C ALA A 27 -7.10 10.08 1.73
N LYS A 28 -8.01 11.01 1.46
CA LYS A 28 -9.43 10.85 1.77
C LYS A 28 -10.08 9.72 0.96
N LYS A 29 -9.71 9.54 -0.31
CA LYS A 29 -10.21 8.45 -1.14
C LYS A 29 -9.63 7.08 -0.76
N THR A 30 -8.40 7.06 -0.27
CA THR A 30 -7.70 5.82 0.12
C THR A 30 -7.89 5.46 1.60
N SER A 31 -8.52 6.32 2.41
CA SER A 31 -8.63 6.09 3.86
C SER A 31 -9.36 4.79 4.24
N GLY A 32 -10.36 4.37 3.45
CA GLY A 32 -11.04 3.09 3.65
C GLY A 32 -10.14 1.89 3.35
N VAL A 33 -9.39 1.98 2.27
CA VAL A 33 -8.43 0.94 1.85
C VAL A 33 -7.29 0.85 2.87
N LEU A 34 -6.72 1.98 3.31
CA LEU A 34 -5.66 2.04 4.31
C LEU A 34 -6.01 1.34 5.63
N GLY A 35 -7.26 1.43 6.08
CA GLY A 35 -7.69 0.74 7.31
C GLY A 35 -7.63 -0.78 7.19
N ASP A 36 -8.11 -1.33 6.08
CA ASP A 36 -8.05 -2.76 5.77
C ASP A 36 -6.60 -3.22 5.55
N ASP A 37 -5.78 -2.38 4.88
CA ASP A 37 -4.39 -2.65 4.59
C ASP A 37 -3.55 -2.77 5.87
N LEU A 38 -3.74 -1.86 6.82
CA LEU A 38 -3.07 -1.91 8.12
C LEU A 38 -3.45 -3.17 8.89
N ALA A 39 -4.72 -3.57 8.86
CA ALA A 39 -5.18 -4.80 9.51
C ALA A 39 -4.55 -6.05 8.85
N LEU A 40 -4.55 -6.13 7.52
CA LEU A 40 -3.92 -7.24 6.78
C LEU A 40 -2.42 -7.34 7.02
N ASN A 41 -1.70 -6.21 7.01
CA ASN A 41 -0.27 -6.20 7.31
C ASN A 41 0.03 -6.59 8.77
N ALA A 42 -0.80 -6.16 9.71
CA ALA A 42 -0.69 -6.55 11.11
C ALA A 42 -0.89 -8.07 11.28
N ASP A 43 -1.90 -8.65 10.62
CA ASP A 43 -2.16 -10.10 10.62
C ASP A 43 -0.99 -10.90 10.02
N GLN A 44 -0.36 -10.38 8.96
CA GLN A 44 0.79 -11.04 8.34
C GLN A 44 1.98 -11.20 9.30
N VAL A 45 2.19 -10.24 10.21
CA VAL A 45 3.29 -10.29 11.19
C VAL A 45 2.85 -10.81 12.56
N ALA A 46 1.57 -11.10 12.77
CA ALA A 46 1.07 -11.66 14.02
C ALA A 46 1.67 -13.03 14.33
N GLY A 47 1.93 -13.32 15.63
CA GLY A 47 2.50 -14.57 16.10
C GLY A 47 4.02 -14.66 16.03
N VAL A 48 4.72 -13.57 15.75
CA VAL A 48 6.17 -13.46 15.93
C VAL A 48 6.49 -13.32 17.43
N ARG A 49 7.63 -13.88 17.88
CA ARG A 49 8.07 -13.73 19.27
C ARG A 49 8.32 -12.27 19.59
N ALA A 50 7.93 -11.83 20.80
CA ALA A 50 8.10 -10.45 21.27
C ALA A 50 9.55 -9.94 21.14
N GLU A 51 10.53 -10.80 21.37
CA GLU A 51 11.96 -10.46 21.28
C GLU A 51 12.42 -10.20 19.83
N ARG A 52 11.64 -10.66 18.84
CA ARG A 52 11.94 -10.56 17.41
C ARG A 52 11.00 -9.63 16.63
N GLU A 53 10.04 -9.03 17.30
CA GLU A 53 9.07 -8.11 16.66
C GLU A 53 9.78 -6.94 15.96
N LEU A 54 10.71 -6.26 16.64
CA LEU A 54 11.43 -5.12 16.05
C LEU A 54 12.25 -5.48 14.81
N PRO A 55 13.07 -6.57 14.80
CA PRO A 55 13.75 -7.00 13.58
C PRO A 55 12.81 -7.33 12.42
N VAL A 56 11.67 -7.98 12.71
CA VAL A 56 10.67 -8.33 11.70
C VAL A 56 10.00 -7.08 11.13
N VAL A 57 9.53 -6.17 12.00
CA VAL A 57 8.94 -4.89 11.58
C VAL A 57 9.92 -4.08 10.74
N TRP A 58 11.19 -4.03 11.13
CA TRP A 58 12.23 -3.34 10.37
C TRP A 58 12.47 -3.96 9.00
N ALA A 59 12.48 -5.31 8.91
CA ALA A 59 12.62 -6.02 7.65
C ALA A 59 11.44 -5.75 6.69
N VAL A 60 10.21 -5.76 7.22
CA VAL A 60 9.01 -5.40 6.47
C VAL A 60 9.07 -3.94 6.02
N ALA A 61 9.38 -3.01 6.90
CA ALA A 61 9.48 -1.57 6.58
C ALA A 61 10.50 -1.31 5.46
N LYS A 62 11.67 -1.98 5.51
CA LYS A 62 12.68 -1.90 4.45
C LYS A 62 12.17 -2.47 3.11
N GLY A 63 11.41 -3.57 3.16
CA GLY A 63 10.77 -4.16 2.00
C GLY A 63 9.72 -3.23 1.39
N SER A 64 8.85 -2.65 2.23
CA SER A 64 7.83 -1.67 1.83
C SER A 64 8.45 -0.41 1.20
N PHE A 65 9.53 0.10 1.78
CA PHE A 65 10.26 1.22 1.18
C PHE A 65 10.80 0.88 -0.21
N LYS A 66 11.35 -0.33 -0.38
CA LYS A 66 11.81 -0.82 -1.69
C LYS A 66 10.66 -0.93 -2.69
N ASN A 67 9.50 -1.43 -2.26
CA ASN A 67 8.30 -1.49 -3.09
C ASN A 67 7.91 -0.09 -3.60
N LYS A 68 7.83 0.89 -2.72
CA LYS A 68 7.50 2.28 -3.08
C LYS A 68 8.55 2.90 -3.99
N ALA A 69 9.84 2.65 -3.74
CA ALA A 69 10.93 3.12 -4.58
C ALA A 69 10.91 2.56 -6.01
N ILE A 70 10.24 1.43 -6.24
CA ILE A 70 10.01 0.86 -7.56
C ILE A 70 8.69 1.34 -8.15
N LEU A 71 7.61 1.27 -7.37
CA LEU A 71 6.25 1.56 -7.85
C LEU A 71 6.06 3.03 -8.22
N VAL A 72 6.54 3.97 -7.41
CA VAL A 72 6.33 5.40 -7.67
C VAL A 72 6.99 5.86 -8.97
N PRO A 73 8.30 5.58 -9.22
CA PRO A 73 8.91 5.93 -10.49
C PRO A 73 8.28 5.20 -11.68
N SER A 74 7.89 3.93 -11.51
CA SER A 74 7.23 3.16 -12.58
C SER A 74 5.87 3.75 -12.94
N ALA A 75 5.09 4.16 -11.96
CA ALA A 75 3.80 4.80 -12.16
C ALA A 75 3.94 6.18 -12.83
N LEU A 76 4.94 6.97 -12.42
CA LEU A 76 5.26 8.25 -13.06
C LEU A 76 5.72 8.05 -14.51
N ALA A 77 6.60 7.10 -14.77
CA ALA A 77 7.06 6.77 -16.11
C ALA A 77 5.90 6.34 -17.01
N LEU A 78 5.01 5.47 -16.50
CA LEU A 78 3.81 5.04 -17.21
C LEU A 78 2.90 6.24 -17.51
N SER A 79 2.65 7.09 -16.51
CA SER A 79 1.78 8.25 -16.68
C SER A 79 2.33 9.31 -17.64
N ALA A 80 3.66 9.36 -17.82
CA ALA A 80 4.33 10.26 -18.76
C ALA A 80 4.41 9.68 -20.17
N ALA A 81 4.76 8.37 -20.29
CA ALA A 81 4.97 7.71 -21.58
C ALA A 81 3.67 7.23 -22.24
N ALA A 82 2.69 6.80 -21.44
CA ALA A 82 1.43 6.25 -21.92
C ALA A 82 0.25 6.71 -21.04
N PRO A 83 -0.12 8.01 -21.07
CA PRO A 83 -1.21 8.54 -20.24
C PRO A 83 -2.53 7.81 -20.46
N TRP A 84 -2.78 7.31 -21.66
CA TRP A 84 -3.97 6.53 -22.01
C TRP A 84 -4.06 5.19 -21.26
N ALA A 85 -2.91 4.63 -20.84
CA ALA A 85 -2.88 3.35 -20.13
C ALA A 85 -3.29 3.48 -18.65
N VAL A 86 -3.28 4.68 -18.09
CA VAL A 86 -3.67 4.93 -16.69
C VAL A 86 -5.15 4.58 -16.48
N THR A 87 -6.04 4.97 -17.37
CA THR A 87 -7.48 4.70 -17.25
C THR A 87 -7.82 3.20 -17.28
N PRO A 88 -7.35 2.40 -18.25
CA PRO A 88 -7.54 0.95 -18.21
C PRO A 88 -6.96 0.30 -16.95
N LEU A 89 -5.80 0.76 -16.49
CA LEU A 89 -5.17 0.25 -15.26
C LEU A 89 -6.05 0.52 -14.03
N LEU A 90 -6.61 1.73 -13.94
CA LEU A 90 -7.56 2.09 -12.88
C LEU A 90 -8.83 1.25 -12.92
N ILE A 91 -9.35 0.95 -14.11
CA ILE A 91 -10.52 0.09 -14.27
C ILE A 91 -10.20 -1.33 -13.80
N CYS A 92 -9.06 -1.89 -14.20
CA CYS A 92 -8.63 -3.21 -13.77
C CYS A 92 -8.40 -3.27 -12.26
N GLY A 93 -7.73 -2.26 -11.67
CA GLY A 93 -7.54 -2.15 -10.23
C GLY A 93 -8.87 -2.04 -9.48
N GLY A 94 -9.78 -1.20 -9.95
CA GLY A 94 -11.13 -1.06 -9.36
C GLY A 94 -11.94 -2.35 -9.41
N LEU A 95 -11.89 -3.09 -10.53
CA LEU A 95 -12.53 -4.39 -10.64
C LEU A 95 -11.92 -5.42 -9.69
N TYR A 96 -10.60 -5.41 -9.54
CA TYR A 96 -9.91 -6.26 -8.59
C TYR A 96 -10.33 -5.97 -7.14
N LEU A 97 -10.38 -4.70 -6.75
CA LEU A 97 -10.88 -4.27 -5.43
C LEU A 97 -12.33 -4.69 -5.19
N CYS A 98 -13.19 -4.54 -6.19
CA CYS A 98 -14.58 -5.01 -6.11
C CYS A 98 -14.65 -6.53 -5.91
N TYR A 99 -13.83 -7.29 -6.61
CA TYR A 99 -13.73 -8.74 -6.46
C TYR A 99 -13.26 -9.12 -5.05
N GLU A 100 -12.17 -8.51 -4.56
CA GLU A 100 -11.64 -8.77 -3.23
C GLU A 100 -12.63 -8.39 -2.13
N GLY A 101 -13.29 -7.23 -2.26
CA GLY A 101 -14.34 -6.82 -1.33
C GLY A 101 -15.52 -7.79 -1.30
N PHE A 102 -15.93 -8.29 -2.45
CA PHE A 102 -16.97 -9.32 -2.55
C PHE A 102 -16.53 -10.65 -1.92
N GLU A 103 -15.29 -11.08 -2.18
CA GLU A 103 -14.74 -12.31 -1.60
C GLU A 103 -14.70 -12.25 -0.07
N LYS A 104 -14.20 -11.14 0.51
CA LYS A 104 -14.19 -10.90 1.96
C LYS A 104 -15.60 -10.92 2.55
N LEU A 105 -16.56 -10.28 1.86
CA LEU A 105 -17.96 -10.24 2.31
C LEU A 105 -18.60 -11.63 2.23
N ALA A 106 -18.41 -12.34 1.12
CA ALA A 106 -18.90 -13.68 0.92
C ALA A 106 -18.31 -14.65 1.96
N HIS A 107 -17.00 -14.58 2.21
CA HIS A 107 -16.34 -15.38 3.24
C HIS A 107 -16.93 -15.12 4.63
N ARG A 108 -17.16 -13.85 4.98
CA ARG A 108 -17.75 -13.47 6.27
C ARG A 108 -19.20 -13.91 6.43
N LEU A 109 -19.96 -14.01 5.33
CA LEU A 109 -21.35 -14.45 5.34
C LEU A 109 -21.50 -15.98 5.32
N ILE A 110 -20.57 -16.68 4.67
CA ILE A 110 -20.64 -18.12 4.43
C ILE A 110 -19.86 -18.90 5.51
N HIS A 111 -18.75 -18.36 6.01
CA HIS A 111 -17.91 -19.03 7.01
C HIS A 111 -18.30 -18.66 8.42
N SER A 112 -18.53 -19.69 9.24
CA SER A 112 -18.85 -19.54 10.65
C SER A 112 -17.59 -19.17 11.44
N PRO A 113 -17.69 -18.25 12.45
CA PRO A 113 -16.57 -17.91 13.35
C PRO A 113 -15.92 -19.10 14.08
N ALA A 114 -16.58 -20.25 14.05
CA ALA A 114 -16.08 -21.50 14.65
C ALA A 114 -14.99 -22.18 13.80
N LEU A 115 -14.99 -21.97 12.46
CA LEU A 115 -13.94 -22.49 11.58
C LEU A 115 -12.64 -21.68 11.77
N ASP A 116 -12.74 -20.35 11.79
CA ASP A 116 -11.58 -19.46 11.98
C ASP A 116 -10.87 -19.74 13.31
N LYS A 117 -11.66 -20.02 14.38
CA LYS A 117 -11.10 -20.42 15.68
C LYS A 117 -10.38 -21.76 15.64
N LYS A 118 -10.86 -22.72 14.85
CA LYS A 118 -10.19 -24.03 14.69
C LYS A 118 -8.90 -23.93 13.90
N GLU A 119 -8.88 -23.14 12.83
CA GLU A 119 -7.67 -22.88 12.06
C GLU A 119 -6.61 -22.11 12.88
N HIS A 120 -7.04 -21.10 13.63
CA HIS A 120 -6.16 -20.37 14.55
C HIS A 120 -5.59 -21.29 15.64
N ALA A 121 -6.40 -22.15 16.24
CA ALA A 121 -5.94 -23.11 17.25
C ALA A 121 -4.99 -24.15 16.66
N ALA A 122 -5.21 -24.61 15.42
CA ALA A 122 -4.30 -25.51 14.72
C ALA A 122 -2.96 -24.84 14.41
N LEU A 123 -2.97 -23.57 14.02
CA LEU A 123 -1.78 -22.75 13.77
C LEU A 123 -0.97 -22.56 15.06
N VAL A 124 -1.61 -22.20 16.16
CA VAL A 124 -0.98 -22.05 17.48
C VAL A 124 -0.36 -23.37 17.94
N LYS A 125 -1.04 -24.49 17.72
CA LYS A 125 -0.53 -25.82 18.05
C LYS A 125 0.67 -26.24 17.20
N ALA A 126 0.65 -25.89 15.92
CA ALA A 126 1.77 -26.12 15.00
C ALA A 126 3.00 -25.27 15.39
N LEU A 127 2.79 -24.04 15.83
CA LEU A 127 3.86 -23.14 16.29
C LEU A 127 4.45 -23.54 17.66
N ALA A 128 3.71 -24.30 18.44
CA ALA A 128 4.20 -24.86 19.71
C ALA A 128 5.05 -26.14 19.52
N ASP A 129 5.13 -26.68 18.30
CA ASP A 129 5.93 -27.84 17.99
C ASP A 129 7.43 -27.47 17.93
N PRO A 130 8.29 -28.09 18.74
CA PRO A 130 9.75 -27.84 18.74
C PRO A 130 10.44 -28.15 17.41
N ALA A 131 9.81 -28.91 16.53
CA ALA A 131 10.35 -29.28 15.21
C ALA A 131 10.16 -28.19 14.14
N VAL A 132 9.38 -27.14 14.40
CA VAL A 132 9.15 -26.06 13.46
C VAL A 132 10.37 -25.14 13.39
N ASP A 133 10.92 -24.97 12.20
CA ASP A 133 11.97 -23.97 11.94
C ASP A 133 11.38 -22.55 12.01
N LEU A 134 11.49 -21.96 13.20
CA LEU A 134 11.00 -20.60 13.49
C LEU A 134 11.62 -19.55 12.57
N VAL A 135 12.85 -19.73 12.10
CA VAL A 135 13.53 -18.79 11.20
C VAL A 135 12.91 -18.87 9.80
N ALA A 136 12.61 -20.06 9.31
CA ALA A 136 11.93 -20.24 8.04
C ALA A 136 10.51 -19.67 8.10
N PHE A 137 9.80 -19.87 9.21
CA PHE A 137 8.46 -19.31 9.45
C PHE A 137 8.47 -17.77 9.44
N GLU A 138 9.39 -17.13 10.17
CA GLU A 138 9.54 -15.67 10.19
C GLU A 138 9.85 -15.11 8.80
N LYS A 139 10.76 -15.75 8.05
CA LYS A 139 11.08 -15.34 6.67
C LYS A 139 9.86 -15.42 5.76
N ALA A 140 9.06 -16.47 5.87
CA ALA A 140 7.84 -16.61 5.09
C ALA A 140 6.82 -15.51 5.42
N LYS A 141 6.66 -15.18 6.70
CA LYS A 141 5.80 -14.07 7.16
C LYS A 141 6.27 -12.71 6.64
N ILE A 142 7.56 -12.40 6.74
CA ILE A 142 8.15 -11.17 6.21
C ILE A 142 7.91 -11.08 4.69
N ALA A 143 8.17 -12.16 3.96
CA ALA A 143 7.94 -12.19 2.51
C ALA A 143 6.45 -11.99 2.16
N GLY A 144 5.55 -12.61 2.92
CA GLY A 144 4.11 -12.41 2.80
C GLY A 144 3.71 -10.95 2.99
N ALA A 145 4.15 -10.34 4.11
CA ALA A 145 3.86 -8.94 4.42
C ALA A 145 4.38 -7.98 3.34
N ILE A 146 5.61 -8.18 2.83
CA ILE A 146 6.18 -7.36 1.75
C ILE A 146 5.39 -7.51 0.45
N ARG A 147 4.94 -8.73 0.13
CA ARG A 147 4.12 -8.99 -1.06
C ARG A 147 2.75 -8.32 -0.95
N THR A 148 2.11 -8.43 0.20
CA THR A 148 0.83 -7.76 0.48
C THR A 148 1.00 -6.25 0.35
N ASP A 149 2.00 -5.64 1.02
CA ASP A 149 2.32 -4.21 0.91
C ASP A 149 2.54 -3.77 -0.55
N PHE A 150 3.18 -4.60 -1.38
CA PHE A 150 3.37 -4.29 -2.79
C PHE A 150 2.03 -4.12 -3.53
N ILE A 151 1.09 -5.04 -3.33
CA ILE A 151 -0.24 -4.99 -3.96
C ILE A 151 -1.01 -3.77 -3.48
N LEU A 152 -1.07 -3.57 -2.17
CA LEU A 152 -1.78 -2.45 -1.53
C LEU A 152 -1.18 -1.09 -1.95
N SER A 153 0.16 -0.99 -2.00
CA SER A 153 0.83 0.22 -2.49
C SER A 153 0.52 0.49 -3.96
N ALA A 154 0.44 -0.54 -4.80
CA ALA A 154 0.06 -0.38 -6.21
C ALA A 154 -1.38 0.16 -6.36
N GLU A 155 -2.31 -0.30 -5.51
CA GLU A 155 -3.69 0.18 -5.47
C GLU A 155 -3.78 1.66 -5.07
N ILE A 156 -3.09 2.03 -3.98
CA ILE A 156 -3.06 3.41 -3.49
C ILE A 156 -2.44 4.33 -4.56
N ILE A 157 -1.35 3.91 -5.20
CA ILE A 157 -0.71 4.65 -6.28
C ILE A 157 -1.65 4.81 -7.49
N ALA A 158 -2.38 3.76 -7.85
CA ALA A 158 -3.35 3.83 -8.95
C ALA A 158 -4.46 4.83 -8.66
N ILE A 159 -5.07 4.79 -7.46
CA ILE A 159 -6.09 5.76 -7.03
C ILE A 159 -5.52 7.18 -7.02
N THR A 160 -4.31 7.36 -6.50
CA THR A 160 -3.62 8.66 -6.43
C THR A 160 -3.34 9.21 -7.83
N LEU A 161 -2.89 8.39 -8.78
CA LEU A 161 -2.74 8.77 -10.18
C LEU A 161 -4.06 9.24 -10.79
N GLY A 162 -5.16 8.56 -10.48
CA GLY A 162 -6.49 8.96 -10.92
C GLY A 162 -6.91 10.33 -10.38
N VAL A 163 -6.62 10.61 -9.11
CA VAL A 163 -6.88 11.92 -8.48
C VAL A 163 -6.05 13.02 -9.12
N ALA A 164 -4.79 12.75 -9.43
CA ALA A 164 -3.82 13.69 -9.98
C ALA A 164 -3.75 13.67 -11.53
N ALA A 165 -4.69 13.02 -12.22
CA ALA A 165 -4.62 12.80 -13.67
C ALA A 165 -4.50 14.08 -14.50
N GLY A 166 -5.18 15.17 -14.09
CA GLY A 166 -5.16 16.47 -14.76
C GLY A 166 -4.00 17.38 -14.33
N ALA A 167 -3.19 16.97 -13.35
CA ALA A 167 -2.11 17.78 -12.79
C ALA A 167 -0.83 17.73 -13.64
N SER A 168 0.03 18.74 -13.50
CA SER A 168 1.36 18.74 -14.11
C SER A 168 2.20 17.58 -13.60
N PHE A 169 3.28 17.23 -14.33
CA PHE A 169 4.17 16.15 -13.94
C PHE A 169 4.78 16.34 -12.53
N PHE A 170 5.21 17.56 -12.21
CA PHE A 170 5.83 17.87 -10.91
C PHE A 170 4.82 17.75 -9.76
N VAL A 171 3.61 18.26 -9.94
CA VAL A 171 2.52 18.12 -8.95
C VAL A 171 2.18 16.64 -8.76
N ARG A 172 2.05 15.88 -9.84
CA ARG A 172 1.78 14.44 -9.79
C ARG A 172 2.87 13.67 -9.05
N ALA A 173 4.14 13.99 -9.34
CA ALA A 173 5.27 13.40 -8.63
C ALA A 173 5.25 13.73 -7.13
N GLY A 174 4.96 14.99 -6.79
CA GLY A 174 4.81 15.43 -5.40
C GLY A 174 3.69 14.68 -4.68
N VAL A 175 2.50 14.56 -5.29
CA VAL A 175 1.36 13.86 -4.70
C VAL A 175 1.67 12.37 -4.47
N LEU A 176 2.25 11.69 -5.47
CA LEU A 176 2.62 10.26 -5.34
C LEU A 176 3.71 10.01 -4.30
N THR A 177 4.53 11.01 -4.01
CA THR A 177 5.58 10.89 -2.99
C THR A 177 5.04 11.21 -1.59
N ALA A 178 4.00 12.06 -1.50
CA ALA A 178 3.39 12.48 -0.24
C ALA A 178 2.39 11.47 0.32
N VAL A 179 1.77 10.63 -0.53
CA VAL A 179 0.79 9.60 -0.18
C VAL A 179 1.44 8.23 -0.08
#